data_f12be9f854d427ac91eec3ad08d2b22c
#
_entry.id   f12be9f854d427ac91eec3ad08d2b22c
#
_cell.length_a   1.000
_cell.length_b   1.000
_cell.length_c   1.000
_cell.angle_alpha   90.00
_cell.angle_beta   90.00
_cell.angle_gamma   90.00
#
_symmetry.space_group_name_H-M   'P 1'
#
loop_
_entity.id
_entity.type
_entity.pdbx_description
1 polymer ?
#
loop_
_entity_poly.entity_id
_entity_poly.type
_entity_poly.pdbx_seq_one_letter_code
_entity_poly.pdbx_strand_id
1 'polypeptide(L)'
;MTNSHPNGIIIIEREKERYSIMMKDIRLEMTCPFCGANHHVDCREEQYNAYCNGELAQVAFDDLNATEREQIISHICPTSQEKIFG
;
A
#
# COMPACT_ATOMS: atom_id res chain seq x y z
N MET A 1 8.82 -11.46 -9.10
CA MET A 1 8.62 -12.41 -8.00
C MET A 1 7.73 -11.79 -6.94
N THR A 2 6.84 -12.56 -6.37
CA THR A 2 5.87 -12.08 -5.40
C THR A 2 6.26 -12.52 -3.99
N ASN A 3 6.28 -11.57 -3.06
CA ASN A 3 6.61 -11.86 -1.67
C ASN A 3 5.38 -11.62 -0.80
N SER A 4 5.09 -12.56 0.08
CA SER A 4 3.99 -12.42 1.05
C SER A 4 4.53 -11.87 2.36
N HIS A 5 3.78 -10.97 2.96
CA HIS A 5 4.11 -10.44 4.27
C HIS A 5 3.18 -11.00 5.32
N PRO A 6 3.61 -11.04 6.60
CA PRO A 6 2.78 -11.62 7.67
C PRO A 6 1.42 -10.95 7.83
N ASN A 7 1.30 -9.71 7.40
CA ASN A 7 0.05 -8.96 7.51
C ASN A 7 -0.87 -9.12 6.28
N GLY A 8 -0.54 -10.06 5.40
CA GLY A 8 -1.41 -10.37 4.26
C GLY A 8 -1.23 -9.50 3.02
N ILE A 9 -0.26 -8.61 3.03
CA ILE A 9 0.02 -7.78 1.85
C ILE A 9 0.94 -8.54 0.92
N ILE A 10 0.60 -8.53 -0.37
CA ILE A 10 1.43 -9.12 -1.41
C ILE A 10 2.16 -7.99 -2.12
N ILE A 11 3.48 -8.08 -2.17
CA ILE A 11 4.30 -7.06 -2.82
C ILE A 11 4.68 -7.54 -4.21
N ILE A 12 4.36 -6.72 -5.19
CA ILE A 12 4.75 -6.97 -6.57
C ILE A 12 5.74 -5.89 -6.97
N GLU A 13 6.97 -6.29 -7.25
CA GLU A 13 7.99 -5.35 -7.69
C GLU A 13 7.76 -5.04 -9.16
N ARG A 14 7.74 -3.75 -9.48
CA ARG A 14 7.56 -3.30 -10.84
C ARG A 14 8.90 -2.98 -11.44
N GLU A 15 9.00 -3.12 -12.76
CA GLU A 15 10.23 -2.83 -13.46
C GLU A 15 10.57 -1.36 -13.33
N LYS A 16 11.80 -1.06 -12.89
CA LYS A 16 12.24 0.32 -12.68
C LYS A 16 12.85 0.88 -13.95
N GLU A 17 12.35 2.02 -14.35
CA GLU A 17 12.97 2.78 -15.42
C GLU A 17 14.14 3.56 -14.84
N ARG A 18 15.22 3.65 -15.60
CA ARG A 18 16.45 4.28 -15.10
C ARG A 18 16.33 5.76 -14.74
N TYR A 19 15.32 6.42 -15.26
CA TYR A 19 15.11 7.85 -15.03
C TYR A 19 13.83 8.14 -14.23
N SER A 20 13.23 7.13 -13.67
CA SER A 20 11.94 7.30 -12.99
C SER A 20 12.10 7.29 -11.49
N ILE A 21 12.90 8.22 -10.97
CA ILE A 21 13.18 8.34 -9.55
C ILE A 21 11.90 8.54 -8.73
N MET A 22 10.96 9.28 -9.29
CA MET A 22 9.72 9.63 -8.60
C MET A 22 8.61 8.61 -8.81
N MET A 23 8.84 7.58 -9.62
CA MET A 23 7.81 6.58 -9.90
C MET A 23 7.70 5.56 -8.78
N LYS A 24 6.48 5.09 -8.59
CA LYS A 24 6.18 4.04 -7.62
C LYS A 24 6.64 2.72 -8.21
N ASP A 25 7.54 2.06 -7.53
CA ASP A 25 8.21 0.88 -8.07
C ASP A 25 7.69 -0.45 -7.51
N ILE A 26 6.78 -0.41 -6.56
CA ILE A 26 6.13 -1.63 -6.07
C ILE A 26 4.62 -1.41 -5.97
N ARG A 27 3.91 -2.53 -6.03
CA ARG A 27 2.46 -2.55 -5.85
C ARG A 27 2.16 -3.44 -4.65
N LEU A 28 1.41 -2.91 -3.70
CA LEU A 28 0.97 -3.67 -2.54
C LEU A 28 -0.45 -4.15 -2.80
N GLU A 29 -0.63 -5.46 -2.99
CA GLU A 29 -1.95 -6.04 -3.23
C GLU A 29 -2.50 -6.63 -1.95
N MET A 30 -3.78 -6.45 -1.74
CA MET A 30 -4.44 -6.89 -0.51
C MET A 30 -5.92 -7.16 -0.76
N THR A 31 -6.55 -7.84 0.21
CA THR A 31 -7.97 -8.16 0.13
C THR A 31 -8.70 -7.46 1.27
N CYS A 32 -9.79 -6.78 0.93
CA CYS A 32 -10.59 -6.08 1.93
C CYS A 32 -11.25 -7.09 2.87
N PRO A 33 -11.09 -6.94 4.20
CA PRO A 33 -11.68 -7.86 5.16
C PRO A 33 -13.19 -7.71 5.30
N PHE A 34 -13.77 -6.63 4.79
CA PHE A 34 -15.21 -6.37 4.90
C PHE A 34 -15.99 -6.86 3.69
N CYS A 35 -15.53 -6.56 2.49
CA CYS A 35 -16.27 -6.94 1.29
C CYS A 35 -15.58 -8.03 0.47
N GLY A 36 -14.34 -8.38 0.83
CA GLY A 36 -13.60 -9.43 0.12
C GLY A 36 -13.04 -9.00 -1.23
N ALA A 37 -13.17 -7.75 -1.60
CA ALA A 37 -12.66 -7.27 -2.88
C ALA A 37 -11.15 -7.15 -2.84
N ASN A 38 -10.50 -7.46 -3.96
CA ASN A 38 -9.08 -7.27 -4.10
C ASN A 38 -8.80 -5.83 -4.52
N HIS A 39 -7.80 -5.21 -3.90
CA HIS A 39 -7.40 -3.86 -4.26
C HIS A 39 -5.90 -3.71 -4.06
N HIS A 40 -5.37 -2.59 -4.51
CA HIS A 40 -3.92 -2.38 -4.42
C HIS A 40 -3.60 -0.91 -4.20
N VAL A 41 -2.38 -0.68 -3.72
CA VAL A 41 -1.81 0.68 -3.59
C VAL A 41 -0.40 0.61 -4.16
N ASP A 42 -0.08 1.54 -5.04
CA ASP A 42 1.27 1.66 -5.59
C ASP A 42 2.07 2.62 -4.71
N CYS A 43 3.31 2.26 -4.41
CA CYS A 43 4.18 3.12 -3.63
C CYS A 43 5.64 2.83 -3.98
N ARG A 44 6.55 3.57 -3.37
CA ARG A 44 7.98 3.32 -3.56
C ARG A 44 8.44 2.30 -2.52
N GLU A 45 9.37 1.46 -2.94
CA GLU A 45 9.90 0.42 -2.06
C GLU A 45 10.46 1.00 -0.76
N GLU A 46 11.16 2.13 -0.86
CA GLU A 46 11.73 2.77 0.33
C GLU A 46 10.66 3.22 1.32
N GLN A 47 9.50 3.65 0.82
CA GLN A 47 8.39 4.04 1.68
C GLN A 47 7.86 2.85 2.46
N TYR A 48 7.67 1.74 1.77
CA TYR A 48 7.17 0.54 2.42
C TYR A 48 8.18 0.01 3.43
N ASN A 49 9.48 0.05 3.10
CA ASN A 49 10.52 -0.38 4.01
C ASN A 49 10.55 0.47 5.27
N ALA A 50 10.40 1.79 5.13
CA ALA A 50 10.34 2.69 6.27
C ALA A 50 9.15 2.35 7.18
N TYR A 51 8.01 2.08 6.58
CA TYR A 51 6.82 1.70 7.33
C TYR A 51 7.05 0.38 8.08
N CYS A 52 7.65 -0.60 7.44
CA CYS A 52 7.96 -1.89 8.06
C CYS A 52 8.98 -1.75 9.20
N ASN A 53 9.82 -0.73 9.14
CA ASN A 53 10.82 -0.45 10.18
C ASN A 53 10.26 0.34 11.35
N GLY A 54 8.97 0.65 11.35
CA GLY A 54 8.32 1.31 12.46
C GLY A 54 7.93 2.77 12.24
N GLU A 55 8.16 3.31 11.04
CA GLU A 55 7.73 4.67 10.75
C GLU A 55 6.21 4.76 10.72
N LEU A 56 5.69 5.93 11.10
CA LEU A 56 4.27 6.18 11.00
C LEU A 56 3.87 6.20 9.52
N ALA A 57 2.69 5.63 9.21
CA ALA A 57 2.23 5.57 7.83
C ALA A 57 2.16 6.97 7.19
N GLN A 58 1.72 7.97 7.93
CA GLN A 58 1.61 9.33 7.41
C GLN A 58 2.97 9.96 7.11
N VAL A 59 4.03 9.44 7.70
CA VAL A 59 5.40 9.89 7.43
C VAL A 59 6.02 9.07 6.32
N ALA A 60 5.90 7.75 6.40
CA ALA A 60 6.47 6.84 5.41
C ALA A 60 5.84 7.04 4.03
N PHE A 61 4.53 7.26 4.00
CA PHE A 61 3.76 7.42 2.76
C PHE A 61 3.23 8.85 2.66
N ASP A 62 4.11 9.81 2.76
CA ASP A 62 3.73 11.23 2.80
C ASP A 62 3.12 11.74 1.49
N ASP A 63 3.37 11.06 0.37
CA ASP A 63 2.80 11.42 -0.92
C ASP A 63 1.52 10.67 -1.26
N LEU A 64 1.07 9.78 -0.38
CA LEU A 64 -0.20 9.08 -0.55
C LEU A 64 -1.30 9.82 0.20
N ASN A 65 -2.53 9.75 -0.32
CA ASN A 65 -3.66 10.36 0.37
C ASN A 65 -4.11 9.47 1.55
N ALA A 66 -5.02 9.99 2.37
CA ALA A 66 -5.46 9.29 3.57
C ALA A 66 -6.10 7.93 3.22
N THR A 67 -6.86 7.87 2.13
CA THR A 67 -7.51 6.63 1.71
C THR A 67 -6.50 5.57 1.34
N GLU A 68 -5.46 5.96 0.61
CA GLU A 68 -4.41 5.02 0.22
C GLU A 68 -3.63 4.52 1.43
N ARG A 69 -3.31 5.42 2.36
CA ARG A 69 -2.60 5.02 3.59
C ARG A 69 -3.44 4.06 4.40
N GLU A 70 -4.74 4.32 4.52
CA GLU A 70 -5.62 3.46 5.29
C GLU A 70 -5.72 2.06 4.68
N GLN A 71 -5.68 1.95 3.35
CA GLN A 71 -5.66 0.66 2.70
C GLN A 71 -4.45 -0.17 3.15
N ILE A 72 -3.30 0.46 3.30
CA ILE A 72 -2.09 -0.25 3.74
C ILE A 72 -2.20 -0.63 5.21
N ILE A 73 -2.76 0.24 6.04
CA ILE A 73 -2.85 0.03 7.49
C ILE A 73 -3.87 -1.06 7.82
N SER A 74 -5.08 -0.92 7.29
CA SER A 74 -6.21 -1.79 7.68
C SER A 74 -6.64 -2.76 6.60
N HIS A 75 -6.13 -2.62 5.38
CA HIS A 75 -6.49 -3.42 4.21
C HIS A 75 -7.93 -3.19 3.74
N ILE A 76 -8.58 -2.16 4.25
CA ILE A 76 -9.97 -1.86 3.88
C ILE A 76 -9.99 -1.09 2.56
N CYS A 77 -10.77 -1.58 1.58
CA CYS A 77 -10.86 -0.95 0.28
C CYS A 77 -11.54 0.43 0.37
N PRO A 78 -11.32 1.32 -0.60
CA PRO A 78 -11.89 2.68 -0.55
C PRO A 78 -13.42 2.70 -0.41
N THR A 79 -14.11 1.78 -1.07
CA THR A 79 -15.56 1.69 -0.99
C THR A 79 -16.03 1.38 0.42
N SER A 80 -15.36 0.42 1.07
CA SER A 80 -15.69 0.05 2.45
C SER A 80 -15.31 1.17 3.41
N GLN A 81 -14.22 1.87 3.14
CA GLN A 81 -13.83 3.02 3.97
C GLN A 81 -14.91 4.09 3.96
N GLU A 82 -15.51 4.35 2.81
CA GLU A 82 -16.61 5.30 2.72
C GLU A 82 -17.77 4.91 3.62
N LYS A 83 -18.09 3.63 3.65
CA LYS A 83 -19.20 3.12 4.46
C LYS A 83 -18.91 3.16 5.95
N ILE A 84 -17.64 2.98 6.33
CA ILE A 84 -17.25 2.91 7.74
C ILE A 84 -16.94 4.29 8.30
N PHE A 85 -16.19 5.09 7.55
CA PHE A 85 -15.68 6.37 8.05
C PHE A 85 -16.42 7.58 7.51
N GLY A 86 -17.10 7.40 6.40
CA GLY A 86 -17.77 8.48 5.75
C GLY A 86 -19.20 8.60 6.14
#